data_37e369c89657c38cfc7a1bec846ab331
#
_entry.id   37e369c89657c38cfc7a1bec846ab331
#
_cell.length_a   1.000
_cell.length_b   1.000
_cell.length_c   1.000
_cell.angle_alpha   90.00
_cell.angle_beta   90.00
_cell.angle_gamma   90.00
#
_symmetry.space_group_name_H-M   'P 1'
#
loop_
_entity.id
_entity.type
_entity.pdbx_description
1 polymer ?
#
loop_
_entity_poly.entity_id
_entity_poly.type
_entity_poly.pdbx_seq_one_letter_code
_entity_poly.pdbx_strand_id
1 'polypeptide(L)'
;MTTSDVLDLDADLASDLDSDLEPELDEAAAMFTGVRPQLFGIVYRMLGSVAEAEAVLQELRIRWHMTDRSVVMNQEAFLTTTATRLAIIVLQSARSRRETYAGSWLPEPVDTSEDLALGVEQAEALDVALLVLLERLTPIARAAFVLREAFGYAYADIARILQLSQASARQLVSRARKRIAEGKRTTVVPSKRRGLLDAFLAAARAGDLAGLEGLVAEDVVSRADSGGVVRPVARVPVVGRRKVASLLQAYAEIFWTGVTARPLDVNGESAMGLERRGELFCVLTLTASDGGVDEILWQMNPAKLERVRRSWPPTLVVDDV
;
A
#
# COMPACT_ATOMS: atom_id res chain seq x y z
N MET A 1 -56.69 8.99 33.86
CA MET A 1 -55.40 8.71 33.28
C MET A 1 -54.53 8.20 34.41
N THR A 2 -54.32 6.92 34.45
CA THR A 2 -53.54 6.24 35.50
C THR A 2 -52.07 6.22 35.10
N THR A 3 -51.18 6.17 36.09
CA THR A 3 -49.69 6.11 35.89
C THR A 3 -49.27 4.96 34.97
N SER A 4 -50.12 3.97 34.77
CA SER A 4 -49.93 2.84 33.85
C SER A 4 -50.03 3.25 32.38
N ASP A 5 -50.94 4.17 32.03
CA ASP A 5 -51.16 4.62 30.64
C ASP A 5 -49.98 5.45 30.09
N VAL A 6 -49.22 6.12 30.98
CA VAL A 6 -48.03 6.91 30.57
C VAL A 6 -46.83 6.00 30.32
N LEU A 7 -46.69 4.91 31.09
CA LEU A 7 -45.60 3.95 30.93
C LEU A 7 -45.73 3.08 29.66
N ASP A 8 -47.00 2.78 29.26
CA ASP A 8 -47.26 2.04 28.03
C ASP A 8 -47.03 2.91 26.77
N LEU A 9 -47.30 4.22 26.84
CA LEU A 9 -47.03 5.15 25.73
C LEU A 9 -45.52 5.36 25.48
N ASP A 10 -44.71 5.39 26.56
CA ASP A 10 -43.26 5.51 26.46
C ASP A 10 -42.58 4.22 25.91
N ALA A 11 -43.19 3.05 26.21
CA ALA A 11 -42.71 1.77 25.70
C ALA A 11 -43.02 1.56 24.20
N ASP A 12 -44.23 1.98 23.75
CA ASP A 12 -44.60 1.93 22.34
C ASP A 12 -43.80 2.94 21.50
N LEU A 13 -43.55 4.14 22.00
CA LEU A 13 -42.71 5.14 21.32
C LEU A 13 -41.23 4.69 21.22
N ALA A 14 -40.72 4.00 22.23
CA ALA A 14 -39.35 3.44 22.19
C ALA A 14 -39.27 2.26 21.22
N SER A 15 -40.31 1.43 21.11
CA SER A 15 -40.36 0.30 20.18
C SER A 15 -40.47 0.75 18.72
N ASP A 16 -41.26 1.79 18.43
CA ASP A 16 -41.42 2.34 17.08
C ASP A 16 -40.14 3.07 16.63
N LEU A 17 -39.47 3.78 17.54
CA LEU A 17 -38.17 4.41 17.24
C LEU A 17 -37.06 3.39 16.97
N ASP A 18 -37.01 2.25 17.64
CA ASP A 18 -36.03 1.18 17.40
C ASP A 18 -36.30 0.45 16.07
N SER A 19 -37.57 0.26 15.71
CA SER A 19 -37.98 -0.41 14.47
C SER A 19 -37.69 0.41 13.21
N ASP A 20 -37.68 1.73 13.27
CA ASP A 20 -37.35 2.61 12.15
C ASP A 20 -35.79 2.81 12.01
N LEU A 21 -35.05 2.64 13.10
CA LEU A 21 -33.61 2.81 13.11
C LEU A 21 -32.86 1.61 12.50
N GLU A 22 -33.33 0.38 12.66
CA GLU A 22 -32.67 -0.83 12.12
C GLU A 22 -32.54 -0.82 10.59
N PRO A 23 -33.55 -0.51 9.77
CA PRO A 23 -33.45 -0.44 8.32
C PRO A 23 -32.48 0.65 7.84
N GLU A 24 -32.45 1.80 8.50
CA GLU A 24 -31.54 2.89 8.16
C GLU A 24 -30.08 2.56 8.46
N LEU A 25 -29.80 1.82 9.52
CA LEU A 25 -28.46 1.34 9.87
C LEU A 25 -27.98 0.28 8.88
N ASP A 26 -28.86 -0.63 8.45
CA ASP A 26 -28.57 -1.64 7.45
C ASP A 26 -28.27 -1.02 6.09
N GLU A 27 -29.04 -0.02 5.66
CA GLU A 27 -28.80 0.72 4.41
C GLU A 27 -27.45 1.48 4.47
N ALA A 28 -27.15 2.12 5.60
CA ALA A 28 -25.87 2.79 5.81
C ALA A 28 -24.67 1.83 5.78
N ALA A 29 -24.82 0.65 6.35
CA ALA A 29 -23.83 -0.40 6.34
C ALA A 29 -23.61 -0.97 4.93
N ALA A 30 -24.70 -1.21 4.19
CA ALA A 30 -24.67 -1.69 2.81
C ALA A 30 -24.00 -0.66 1.89
N MET A 31 -24.35 0.62 2.01
CA MET A 31 -23.70 1.69 1.24
C MET A 31 -22.21 1.78 1.52
N PHE A 32 -21.81 1.78 2.79
CA PHE A 32 -20.39 1.79 3.16
C PHE A 32 -19.64 0.58 2.61
N THR A 33 -20.25 -0.60 2.69
CA THR A 33 -19.67 -1.86 2.19
C THR A 33 -19.45 -1.80 0.68
N GLY A 34 -20.39 -1.23 -0.08
CA GLY A 34 -20.28 -1.09 -1.53
C GLY A 34 -19.13 -0.20 -1.98
N VAL A 35 -18.86 0.90 -1.25
CA VAL A 35 -17.80 1.86 -1.62
C VAL A 35 -16.45 1.57 -0.92
N ARG A 36 -16.43 0.66 0.06
CA ARG A 36 -15.24 0.34 0.87
C ARG A 36 -14.00 -0.03 0.04
N PRO A 37 -14.08 -0.85 -1.03
CA PRO A 37 -12.90 -1.18 -1.84
C PRO A 37 -12.25 0.05 -2.47
N GLN A 38 -13.06 0.96 -3.02
CA GLN A 38 -12.58 2.22 -3.61
C GLN A 38 -11.95 3.13 -2.56
N LEU A 39 -12.60 3.28 -1.40
CA LEU A 39 -12.07 4.07 -0.28
C LEU A 39 -10.76 3.51 0.23
N PHE A 40 -10.66 2.18 0.39
CA PHE A 40 -9.42 1.51 0.75
C PHE A 40 -8.32 1.80 -0.28
N GLY A 41 -8.61 1.68 -1.57
CA GLY A 41 -7.69 1.97 -2.64
C GLY A 41 -7.14 3.40 -2.59
N ILE A 42 -7.99 4.41 -2.33
CA ILE A 42 -7.59 5.82 -2.16
C ILE A 42 -6.67 5.96 -0.95
N VAL A 43 -7.12 5.47 0.21
CA VAL A 43 -6.42 5.66 1.48
C VAL A 43 -5.08 4.91 1.50
N TYR A 44 -5.04 3.67 1.01
CA TYR A 44 -3.82 2.89 0.92
C TYR A 44 -2.77 3.55 0.00
N ARG A 45 -3.15 4.07 -1.17
CA ARG A 45 -2.21 4.81 -2.04
C ARG A 45 -1.70 6.09 -1.40
N MET A 46 -2.48 6.67 -0.53
CA MET A 46 -2.03 7.84 0.24
C MET A 46 -1.08 7.45 1.36
N LEU A 47 -1.35 6.37 2.09
CA LEU A 47 -0.61 6.03 3.32
C LEU A 47 0.52 5.01 3.08
N GLY A 48 0.36 4.11 2.11
CA GLY A 48 1.29 3.00 1.85
C GLY A 48 1.33 1.98 2.98
N SER A 49 0.34 1.99 3.87
CA SER A 49 0.18 1.03 4.98
C SER A 49 -1.25 0.53 5.03
N VAL A 50 -1.41 -0.79 5.01
CA VAL A 50 -2.72 -1.44 5.12
C VAL A 50 -3.30 -1.19 6.50
N ALA A 51 -2.48 -1.30 7.55
CA ALA A 51 -2.92 -1.09 8.92
C ALA A 51 -3.45 0.35 9.13
N GLU A 52 -2.73 1.36 8.63
CA GLU A 52 -3.19 2.75 8.72
C GLU A 52 -4.44 2.98 7.84
N ALA A 53 -4.53 2.35 6.67
CA ALA A 53 -5.71 2.45 5.80
C ALA A 53 -6.96 1.85 6.46
N GLU A 54 -6.84 0.68 7.05
CA GLU A 54 -7.95 0.04 7.79
C GLU A 54 -8.37 0.87 9.00
N ALA A 55 -7.44 1.46 9.74
CA ALA A 55 -7.75 2.36 10.86
C ALA A 55 -8.54 3.60 10.40
N VAL A 56 -8.16 4.19 9.26
CA VAL A 56 -8.89 5.32 8.66
C VAL A 56 -10.30 4.90 8.24
N LEU A 57 -10.47 3.72 7.64
CA LEU A 57 -11.77 3.22 7.23
C LEU A 57 -12.67 2.89 8.43
N GLN A 58 -12.09 2.37 9.50
CA GLN A 58 -12.83 2.13 10.75
C GLN A 58 -13.32 3.43 11.37
N GLU A 59 -12.47 4.45 11.46
CA GLU A 59 -12.85 5.78 11.92
C GLU A 59 -13.94 6.41 11.03
N LEU A 60 -13.80 6.25 9.69
CA LEU A 60 -14.79 6.70 8.73
C LEU A 60 -16.13 6.01 8.95
N ARG A 61 -16.15 4.69 9.20
CA ARG A 61 -17.36 3.93 9.46
C ARG A 61 -18.07 4.43 10.70
N ILE A 62 -17.35 4.68 11.78
CA ILE A 62 -17.93 5.24 13.01
C ILE A 62 -18.56 6.60 12.72
N ARG A 63 -17.86 7.49 12.03
CA ARG A 63 -18.41 8.82 11.67
C ARG A 63 -19.63 8.72 10.78
N TRP A 64 -19.64 7.78 9.84
CA TRP A 64 -20.76 7.54 8.94
C TRP A 64 -22.03 7.12 9.71
N HIS A 65 -21.89 6.21 10.68
CA HIS A 65 -23.01 5.82 11.55
C HIS A 65 -23.54 6.97 12.40
N MET A 66 -22.71 7.91 12.79
CA MET A 66 -23.09 9.08 13.61
C MET A 66 -23.57 10.27 12.77
N THR A 67 -23.52 10.18 11.45
CA THR A 67 -23.90 11.28 10.54
C THR A 67 -25.40 11.24 10.27
N ASP A 68 -26.08 12.39 10.40
CA ASP A 68 -27.44 12.56 9.89
C ASP A 68 -27.42 12.49 8.35
N ARG A 69 -27.85 11.34 7.84
CA ARG A 69 -27.81 11.04 6.40
C ARG A 69 -28.85 11.81 5.59
N SER A 70 -29.89 12.32 6.23
CA SER A 70 -30.94 13.09 5.58
C SER A 70 -30.43 14.39 4.95
N VAL A 71 -29.34 14.94 5.50
CA VAL A 71 -28.70 16.17 4.99
C VAL A 71 -27.58 15.90 3.99
N VAL A 72 -27.23 14.61 3.75
CA VAL A 72 -26.16 14.22 2.83
C VAL A 72 -26.68 13.99 1.43
N MET A 73 -26.54 14.96 0.55
CA MET A 73 -27.04 14.88 -0.84
C MET A 73 -26.36 13.78 -1.68
N ASN A 74 -25.08 13.49 -1.43
CA ASN A 74 -24.32 12.45 -2.13
C ASN A 74 -23.41 11.73 -1.14
N GLN A 75 -23.83 10.54 -0.76
CA GLN A 75 -23.20 9.71 0.27
C GLN A 75 -21.78 9.27 -0.13
N GLU A 76 -21.59 8.82 -1.38
CA GLU A 76 -20.28 8.42 -1.89
C GLU A 76 -19.28 9.58 -1.89
N ALA A 77 -19.72 10.77 -2.35
CA ALA A 77 -18.86 11.96 -2.33
C ALA A 77 -18.52 12.41 -0.91
N PHE A 78 -19.44 12.25 0.05
CA PHE A 78 -19.20 12.52 1.46
C PHE A 78 -18.16 11.57 2.04
N LEU A 79 -18.32 10.26 1.82
CA LEU A 79 -17.42 9.22 2.29
C LEU A 79 -16.01 9.40 1.70
N THR A 80 -15.90 9.62 0.40
CA THR A 80 -14.62 9.88 -0.28
C THR A 80 -13.93 11.12 0.26
N THR A 81 -14.69 12.21 0.47
CA THR A 81 -14.15 13.46 1.02
C THR A 81 -13.61 13.24 2.42
N THR A 82 -14.39 12.58 3.27
CA THR A 82 -14.02 12.32 4.66
C THR A 82 -12.82 11.37 4.75
N ALA A 83 -12.81 10.27 3.98
CA ALA A 83 -11.67 9.35 3.90
C ALA A 83 -10.38 10.04 3.49
N THR A 84 -10.45 10.86 2.42
CA THR A 84 -9.28 11.60 1.91
C THR A 84 -8.72 12.57 2.95
N ARG A 85 -9.59 13.30 3.66
CA ARG A 85 -9.16 14.25 4.70
C ARG A 85 -8.56 13.55 5.91
N LEU A 86 -9.16 12.44 6.36
CA LEU A 86 -8.58 11.61 7.41
C LEU A 86 -7.20 11.08 7.01
N ALA A 87 -7.04 10.58 5.79
CA ALA A 87 -5.77 10.12 5.27
C ALA A 87 -4.72 11.23 5.20
N ILE A 88 -5.10 12.47 4.84
CA ILE A 88 -4.18 13.62 4.87
C ILE A 88 -3.68 13.89 6.29
N ILE A 89 -4.57 13.86 7.29
CA ILE A 89 -4.21 14.07 8.70
C ILE A 89 -3.22 12.99 9.18
N VAL A 90 -3.54 11.72 8.91
CA VAL A 90 -2.66 10.59 9.24
C VAL A 90 -1.30 10.74 8.56
N LEU A 91 -1.28 11.11 7.28
CA LEU A 91 -0.05 11.27 6.49
C LEU A 91 0.83 12.42 7.01
N GLN A 92 0.24 13.52 7.46
CA GLN A 92 0.97 14.62 8.10
C GLN A 92 1.67 14.15 9.38
N SER A 93 0.96 13.39 10.22
CA SER A 93 1.50 12.79 11.45
C SER A 93 2.54 11.69 11.14
N ALA A 94 2.26 10.83 10.14
CA ALA A 94 3.16 9.77 9.71
C ALA A 94 4.47 10.31 9.13
N ARG A 95 4.44 11.45 8.43
CA ARG A 95 5.65 12.06 7.86
C ARG A 95 6.66 12.41 8.95
N SER A 96 6.22 12.98 10.06
CA SER A 96 7.11 13.26 11.20
C SER A 96 7.70 11.98 11.79
N ARG A 97 6.90 10.89 11.88
CA ARG A 97 7.39 9.58 12.34
C ARG A 97 8.38 8.95 11.36
N ARG A 98 8.20 9.14 10.05
CA ARG A 98 9.10 8.61 9.01
C ARG A 98 10.45 9.32 8.94
N GLU A 99 10.53 10.59 9.35
CA GLU A 99 11.79 11.33 9.48
C GLU A 99 12.70 10.72 10.55
N THR A 100 12.14 10.06 11.56
CA THR A 100 12.86 9.34 12.62
C THR A 100 12.91 7.83 12.41
N TYR A 101 12.40 7.32 11.28
CA TYR A 101 12.33 5.90 10.99
C TYR A 101 13.72 5.28 10.79
N ALA A 102 13.93 4.13 11.42
CA ALA A 102 15.21 3.43 11.35
C ALA A 102 15.34 2.61 10.06
N GLY A 103 15.88 3.21 9.02
CA GLY A 103 16.08 2.59 7.71
C GLY A 103 15.25 3.21 6.60
N SER A 104 15.21 2.56 5.43
CA SER A 104 14.34 2.96 4.33
C SER A 104 12.92 2.51 4.62
N TRP A 105 11.98 3.45 4.66
CA TRP A 105 10.58 3.09 4.71
C TRP A 105 10.10 2.62 3.33
N LEU A 106 9.50 1.43 3.28
CA LEU A 106 8.83 0.91 2.09
C LEU A 106 7.34 0.72 2.36
N PRO A 107 6.47 0.79 1.34
CA PRO A 107 5.05 0.46 1.47
C PRO A 107 4.86 -0.96 2.01
N GLU A 108 3.75 -1.18 2.72
CA GLU A 108 3.31 -2.50 3.15
C GLU A 108 2.85 -3.30 1.93
N PRO A 109 3.36 -4.53 1.69
CA PRO A 109 2.97 -5.33 0.53
C PRO A 109 1.53 -5.84 0.69
N VAL A 110 0.77 -5.76 -0.41
CA VAL A 110 -0.58 -6.32 -0.52
C VAL A 110 -0.51 -7.51 -1.46
N ASP A 111 -0.86 -8.70 -0.95
CA ASP A 111 -0.99 -9.90 -1.77
C ASP A 111 -2.16 -9.71 -2.76
N THR A 112 -1.87 -9.83 -4.04
CA THR A 112 -2.83 -9.67 -5.12
C THR A 112 -3.05 -10.96 -5.91
N SER A 113 -2.46 -12.08 -5.47
CA SER A 113 -2.55 -13.38 -6.14
C SER A 113 -3.97 -13.97 -6.13
N GLU A 114 -4.78 -13.69 -5.10
CA GLU A 114 -6.12 -14.23 -4.93
C GLU A 114 -7.25 -13.19 -5.15
N ASP A 115 -6.93 -11.89 -5.21
CA ASP A 115 -7.93 -10.83 -5.21
C ASP A 115 -8.32 -10.38 -6.63
N LEU A 116 -9.06 -11.26 -7.32
CA LEU A 116 -9.72 -10.95 -8.60
C LEU A 116 -10.76 -9.81 -8.48
N ALA A 117 -11.14 -9.43 -7.26
CA ALA A 117 -12.10 -8.35 -7.00
C ALA A 117 -11.45 -6.95 -7.09
N LEU A 118 -10.15 -6.86 -6.95
CA LEU A 118 -9.39 -5.66 -7.34
C LEU A 118 -9.15 -5.76 -8.85
N GLY A 119 -10.08 -5.28 -9.67
CA GLY A 119 -9.97 -5.36 -11.12
C GLY A 119 -8.59 -4.96 -11.65
N VAL A 120 -8.20 -5.50 -12.81
CA VAL A 120 -6.88 -5.32 -13.44
C VAL A 120 -6.44 -3.85 -13.49
N GLU A 121 -7.36 -2.91 -13.70
CA GLU A 121 -7.11 -1.46 -13.68
C GLU A 121 -6.69 -0.93 -12.29
N GLN A 122 -7.14 -1.59 -11.21
CA GLN A 122 -6.76 -1.21 -9.85
C GLN A 122 -5.44 -1.86 -9.42
N ALA A 123 -5.08 -3.02 -9.96
CA ALA A 123 -3.83 -3.70 -9.71
C ALA A 123 -2.62 -2.91 -10.27
N GLU A 124 -2.71 -2.38 -11.50
CA GLU A 124 -1.65 -1.54 -12.09
C GLU A 124 -1.36 -0.27 -11.28
N ALA A 125 -2.37 0.26 -10.56
CA ALA A 125 -2.21 1.46 -9.76
C ALA A 125 -1.68 1.20 -8.34
N LEU A 126 -1.35 -0.05 -7.97
CA LEU A 126 -0.75 -0.43 -6.68
C LEU A 126 0.77 -0.59 -6.73
N ASP A 127 1.40 -0.38 -7.89
CA ASP A 127 2.85 -0.51 -8.11
C ASP A 127 3.66 0.06 -6.94
N VAL A 128 4.49 -0.79 -6.32
CA VAL A 128 5.33 -0.43 -5.16
C VAL A 128 6.27 0.73 -5.51
N ALA A 129 6.82 0.75 -6.73
CA ALA A 129 7.68 1.83 -7.19
C ALA A 129 6.92 3.17 -7.23
N LEU A 130 5.68 3.16 -7.73
CA LEU A 130 4.83 4.35 -7.69
C LEU A 130 4.56 4.79 -6.25
N LEU A 131 4.23 3.85 -5.34
CA LEU A 131 4.00 4.17 -3.92
C LEU A 131 5.24 4.80 -3.27
N VAL A 132 6.44 4.30 -3.59
CA VAL A 132 7.71 4.91 -3.14
C VAL A 132 7.90 6.32 -3.70
N LEU A 133 7.55 6.56 -4.97
CA LEU A 133 7.61 7.89 -5.57
C LEU A 133 6.60 8.85 -4.98
N LEU A 134 5.42 8.38 -4.60
CA LEU A 134 4.40 9.19 -3.93
C LEU A 134 4.89 9.75 -2.58
N GLU A 135 5.85 9.10 -1.92
CA GLU A 135 6.47 9.62 -0.69
C GLU A 135 7.19 10.98 -0.89
N ARG A 136 7.58 11.29 -2.12
CA ARG A 136 8.21 12.58 -2.48
C ARG A 136 7.22 13.74 -2.55
N LEU A 137 5.92 13.47 -2.54
CA LEU A 137 4.86 14.48 -2.63
C LEU A 137 4.45 14.99 -1.23
N THR A 138 3.97 16.23 -1.18
CA THR A 138 3.27 16.70 0.03
C THR A 138 1.94 15.97 0.18
N PRO A 139 1.36 15.84 1.40
CA PRO A 139 0.10 15.14 1.62
C PRO A 139 -1.03 15.58 0.68
N ILE A 140 -1.20 16.90 0.51
CA ILE A 140 -2.23 17.46 -0.37
C ILE A 140 -1.95 17.18 -1.86
N ALA A 141 -0.69 17.27 -2.28
CA ALA A 141 -0.31 16.96 -3.66
C ALA A 141 -0.47 15.48 -3.97
N ARG A 142 -0.17 14.59 -3.00
CA ARG A 142 -0.40 13.15 -3.11
C ARG A 142 -1.89 12.85 -3.24
N ALA A 143 -2.74 13.43 -2.39
CA ALA A 143 -4.18 13.26 -2.46
C ALA A 143 -4.73 13.70 -3.84
N ALA A 144 -4.34 14.88 -4.31
CA ALA A 144 -4.76 15.38 -5.63
C ALA A 144 -4.33 14.45 -6.78
N PHE A 145 -3.10 13.95 -6.72
CA PHE A 145 -2.55 13.02 -7.71
C PHE A 145 -3.29 11.68 -7.68
N VAL A 146 -3.45 11.07 -6.51
CA VAL A 146 -4.14 9.78 -6.35
C VAL A 146 -5.58 9.87 -6.84
N LEU A 147 -6.34 10.87 -6.41
CA LEU A 147 -7.73 11.07 -6.86
C LEU A 147 -7.83 11.24 -8.38
N ARG A 148 -6.89 11.95 -9.00
CA ARG A 148 -6.91 12.20 -10.45
C ARG A 148 -6.44 11.00 -11.26
N GLU A 149 -5.27 10.44 -10.92
CA GLU A 149 -4.58 9.46 -11.78
C GLU A 149 -5.09 8.03 -11.56
N ALA A 150 -5.39 7.68 -10.30
CA ALA A 150 -5.83 6.32 -9.98
C ALA A 150 -7.36 6.16 -10.02
N PHE A 151 -8.11 7.25 -9.77
CA PHE A 151 -9.58 7.18 -9.64
C PHE A 151 -10.33 8.10 -10.61
N GLY A 152 -9.66 8.83 -11.47
CA GLY A 152 -10.28 9.61 -12.54
C GLY A 152 -11.13 10.81 -12.10
N TYR A 153 -11.07 11.24 -10.83
CA TYR A 153 -11.89 12.33 -10.33
C TYR A 153 -11.72 13.63 -11.15
N ALA A 154 -12.83 14.31 -11.40
CA ALA A 154 -12.78 15.61 -12.06
C ALA A 154 -12.07 16.65 -11.19
N TYR A 155 -11.39 17.62 -11.82
CA TYR A 155 -10.70 18.67 -11.05
C TYR A 155 -11.62 19.51 -10.16
N ALA A 156 -12.90 19.62 -10.52
CA ALA A 156 -13.92 20.27 -9.68
C ALA A 156 -14.15 19.50 -8.38
N ASP A 157 -14.22 18.16 -8.45
CA ASP A 157 -14.41 17.29 -7.28
C ASP A 157 -13.17 17.30 -6.39
N ILE A 158 -11.97 17.20 -6.99
CA ILE A 158 -10.71 17.29 -6.26
C ILE A 158 -10.60 18.64 -5.52
N ALA A 159 -10.99 19.73 -6.18
CA ALA A 159 -11.00 21.06 -5.58
C ALA A 159 -11.95 21.12 -4.36
N ARG A 160 -13.15 20.54 -4.46
CA ARG A 160 -14.13 20.45 -3.37
C ARG A 160 -13.62 19.57 -2.22
N ILE A 161 -13.09 18.38 -2.52
CA ILE A 161 -12.54 17.45 -1.53
C ILE A 161 -11.40 18.09 -0.73
N LEU A 162 -10.48 18.77 -1.41
CA LEU A 162 -9.27 19.36 -0.83
C LEU A 162 -9.44 20.82 -0.38
N GLN A 163 -10.65 21.41 -0.56
CA GLN A 163 -10.94 22.81 -0.25
C GLN A 163 -10.00 23.80 -0.98
N LEU A 164 -9.83 23.60 -2.27
CA LEU A 164 -8.98 24.41 -3.14
C LEU A 164 -9.79 24.99 -4.30
N SER A 165 -9.19 25.95 -5.04
CA SER A 165 -9.72 26.31 -6.35
C SER A 165 -9.44 25.22 -7.38
N GLN A 166 -10.27 25.10 -8.41
CA GLN A 166 -10.05 24.16 -9.51
C GLN A 166 -8.72 24.40 -10.22
N ALA A 167 -8.30 25.66 -10.34
CA ALA A 167 -6.99 26.03 -10.90
C ALA A 167 -5.84 25.51 -10.03
N SER A 168 -5.94 25.63 -8.70
CA SER A 168 -4.97 25.08 -7.75
C SER A 168 -4.90 23.55 -7.81
N ALA A 169 -6.04 22.86 -7.93
CA ALA A 169 -6.07 21.41 -8.07
C ALA A 169 -5.36 20.95 -9.35
N ARG A 170 -5.63 21.60 -10.50
CA ARG A 170 -4.90 21.32 -11.76
C ARG A 170 -3.39 21.54 -11.63
N GLN A 171 -2.98 22.65 -11.00
CA GLN A 171 -1.57 22.96 -10.81
C GLN A 171 -0.86 21.95 -9.88
N LEU A 172 -1.54 21.49 -8.82
CA LEU A 172 -1.01 20.46 -7.92
C LEU A 172 -0.78 19.14 -8.66
N VAL A 173 -1.78 18.66 -9.39
CA VAL A 173 -1.68 17.42 -10.17
C VAL A 173 -0.57 17.54 -11.23
N SER A 174 -0.50 18.65 -11.96
CA SER A 174 0.53 18.89 -12.98
C SER A 174 1.95 18.83 -12.36
N ARG A 175 2.17 19.50 -11.23
CA ARG A 175 3.47 19.46 -10.52
C ARG A 175 3.78 18.08 -9.96
N ALA A 176 2.77 17.38 -9.43
CA ALA A 176 2.93 16.03 -8.95
C ALA A 176 3.32 15.05 -10.07
N ARG A 177 2.64 15.13 -11.25
CA ARG A 177 3.01 14.35 -12.45
C ARG A 177 4.46 14.57 -12.85
N LYS A 178 4.90 15.83 -12.93
CA LYS A 178 6.30 16.14 -13.26
C LYS A 178 7.27 15.52 -12.27
N ARG A 179 7.01 15.66 -10.98
CA ARG A 179 7.87 15.09 -9.92
C ARG A 179 7.91 13.57 -9.91
N ILE A 180 6.79 12.92 -10.21
CA ILE A 180 6.73 11.46 -10.38
C ILE A 180 7.48 11.05 -11.66
N ALA A 181 7.27 11.75 -12.76
CA ALA A 181 7.94 11.44 -14.03
C ALA A 181 9.49 11.59 -13.95
N GLU A 182 9.99 12.53 -13.17
CA GLU A 182 11.44 12.70 -12.91
C GLU A 182 12.05 11.47 -12.18
N GLY A 183 11.24 10.70 -11.46
CA GLY A 183 11.67 9.47 -10.77
C GLY A 183 11.23 8.18 -11.45
N LYS A 184 10.33 8.26 -12.44
CA LYS A 184 9.78 7.09 -13.13
C LYS A 184 10.66 6.74 -14.32
N ARG A 185 11.14 5.51 -14.37
CA ARG A 185 11.81 4.94 -15.55
C ARG A 185 10.81 4.19 -16.41
N THR A 186 11.13 4.03 -17.69
CA THR A 186 10.31 3.20 -18.58
C THR A 186 10.36 1.78 -18.07
N THR A 187 9.25 1.26 -17.58
CA THR A 187 9.16 -0.10 -17.05
C THR A 187 9.17 -1.12 -18.18
N VAL A 188 9.90 -2.20 -17.98
CA VAL A 188 9.87 -3.37 -18.87
C VAL A 188 8.55 -4.14 -18.72
N VAL A 189 8.21 -4.92 -19.74
CA VAL A 189 7.02 -5.80 -19.69
C VAL A 189 7.11 -6.81 -18.53
N PRO A 190 6.00 -7.26 -17.95
CA PRO A 190 5.97 -8.13 -16.77
C PRO A 190 6.80 -9.41 -16.93
N SER A 191 6.77 -10.06 -18.10
CA SER A 191 7.55 -11.27 -18.38
C SER A 191 9.06 -11.04 -18.31
N LYS A 192 9.55 -9.91 -18.85
CA LYS A 192 10.98 -9.53 -18.77
C LYS A 192 11.38 -9.23 -17.33
N ARG A 193 10.51 -8.58 -16.55
CA ARG A 193 10.75 -8.30 -15.13
C ARG A 193 10.89 -9.60 -14.32
N ARG A 194 9.99 -10.56 -14.54
CA ARG A 194 10.07 -11.88 -13.88
C ARG A 194 11.39 -12.59 -14.22
N GLY A 195 11.79 -12.62 -15.48
CA GLY A 195 13.08 -13.18 -15.89
C GLY A 195 14.29 -12.49 -15.24
N LEU A 196 14.23 -11.15 -15.08
CA LEU A 196 15.26 -10.40 -14.36
C LEU A 196 15.28 -10.73 -12.86
N LEU A 197 14.11 -10.93 -12.24
CA LEU A 197 14.00 -11.33 -10.84
C LEU A 197 14.61 -12.72 -10.61
N ASP A 198 14.33 -13.69 -11.46
CA ASP A 198 14.89 -15.04 -11.39
C ASP A 198 16.40 -15.03 -11.60
N ALA A 199 16.91 -14.31 -12.60
CA ALA A 199 18.34 -14.16 -12.86
C ALA A 199 19.06 -13.46 -11.71
N PHE A 200 18.45 -12.41 -11.14
CA PHE A 200 18.97 -11.70 -9.99
C PHE A 200 19.10 -12.62 -8.76
N LEU A 201 18.06 -13.40 -8.47
CA LEU A 201 18.09 -14.36 -7.36
C LEU A 201 19.18 -15.42 -7.54
N ALA A 202 19.33 -15.95 -8.75
CA ALA A 202 20.39 -16.92 -9.04
C ALA A 202 21.79 -16.33 -8.80
N ALA A 203 22.07 -15.14 -9.34
CA ALA A 203 23.35 -14.45 -9.17
C ALA A 203 23.60 -14.04 -7.70
N ALA A 204 22.57 -13.55 -7.00
CA ALA A 204 22.67 -13.14 -5.60
C ALA A 204 22.95 -14.34 -4.67
N ARG A 205 22.33 -15.50 -4.91
CA ARG A 205 22.58 -16.73 -4.15
C ARG A 205 23.98 -17.28 -4.39
N ALA A 206 24.45 -17.23 -5.63
CA ALA A 206 25.79 -17.70 -5.99
C ALA A 206 26.90 -16.73 -5.54
N GLY A 207 26.57 -15.51 -5.11
CA GLY A 207 27.56 -14.47 -4.86
C GLY A 207 28.31 -14.04 -6.14
N ASP A 208 27.66 -14.20 -7.31
CA ASP A 208 28.26 -13.89 -8.62
C ASP A 208 28.25 -12.37 -8.85
N LEU A 209 29.41 -11.75 -8.54
CA LEU A 209 29.61 -10.31 -8.69
C LEU A 209 29.39 -9.85 -10.14
N ALA A 210 29.96 -10.58 -11.09
CA ALA A 210 29.89 -10.20 -12.50
C ALA A 210 28.47 -10.33 -13.06
N GLY A 211 27.78 -11.42 -12.69
CA GLY A 211 26.36 -11.61 -13.01
C GLY A 211 25.47 -10.50 -12.40
N LEU A 212 25.69 -10.15 -11.15
CA LEU A 212 24.96 -9.05 -10.50
C LEU A 212 25.22 -7.71 -11.19
N GLU A 213 26.49 -7.37 -11.48
CA GLU A 213 26.84 -6.14 -12.20
C GLU A 213 26.22 -6.09 -13.60
N GLY A 214 26.11 -7.24 -14.28
CA GLY A 214 25.49 -7.33 -15.61
C GLY A 214 23.96 -7.14 -15.61
N LEU A 215 23.29 -7.42 -14.48
CA LEU A 215 21.82 -7.35 -14.37
C LEU A 215 21.32 -5.98 -13.94
N VAL A 216 22.11 -5.21 -13.19
CA VAL A 216 21.65 -3.96 -12.58
C VAL A 216 22.06 -2.73 -13.39
N ALA A 217 21.22 -1.70 -13.35
CA ALA A 217 21.51 -0.41 -13.95
C ALA A 217 22.69 0.29 -13.25
N GLU A 218 23.35 1.25 -13.93
CA GLU A 218 24.52 1.95 -13.41
C GLU A 218 24.24 2.65 -12.08
N ASP A 219 23.08 3.24 -11.96
CA ASP A 219 22.61 3.99 -10.80
C ASP A 219 21.52 3.25 -9.98
N VAL A 220 21.55 1.91 -10.02
CA VAL A 220 20.65 1.04 -9.24
C VAL A 220 20.63 1.45 -7.77
N VAL A 221 19.45 1.32 -7.16
CA VAL A 221 19.24 1.63 -5.73
C VAL A 221 18.72 0.38 -5.01
N SER A 222 19.43 -0.09 -4.00
CA SER A 222 18.93 -1.13 -3.08
C SER A 222 18.42 -0.49 -1.79
N ARG A 223 17.15 -0.77 -1.44
CA ARG A 223 16.47 -0.26 -0.24
C ARG A 223 15.96 -1.43 0.58
N ALA A 224 16.21 -1.38 1.89
CA ALA A 224 15.68 -2.38 2.80
C ALA A 224 14.88 -1.71 3.93
N ASP A 225 13.65 -2.18 4.13
CA ASP A 225 12.81 -1.82 5.26
C ASP A 225 12.84 -2.96 6.29
N SER A 226 13.54 -2.73 7.38
CA SER A 226 13.66 -3.68 8.50
C SER A 226 12.82 -3.30 9.71
N GLY A 227 12.12 -2.16 9.67
CA GLY A 227 11.48 -1.59 10.85
C GLY A 227 12.44 -1.24 11.99
N GLY A 228 13.75 -1.28 11.74
CA GLY A 228 14.77 -1.10 12.76
C GLY A 228 15.03 -2.34 13.65
N VAL A 229 14.26 -3.41 13.47
CA VAL A 229 14.32 -4.63 14.32
C VAL A 229 15.12 -5.77 13.69
N VAL A 230 15.14 -5.88 12.37
CA VAL A 230 15.93 -6.92 11.66
C VAL A 230 17.34 -6.44 11.42
N ARG A 231 18.34 -7.30 11.77
CA ARG A 231 19.77 -7.01 11.61
C ARG A 231 20.51 -8.28 11.14
N PRO A 232 21.60 -8.16 10.37
CA PRO A 232 22.19 -6.95 9.78
C PRO A 232 21.44 -6.53 8.50
N VAL A 233 21.01 -5.26 8.41
CA VAL A 233 20.35 -4.69 7.22
C VAL A 233 20.86 -3.27 6.99
N ALA A 234 21.08 -2.89 5.74
CA ALA A 234 21.48 -1.53 5.39
C ALA A 234 20.41 -0.50 5.81
N ARG A 235 20.80 0.47 6.65
CA ARG A 235 19.89 1.49 7.16
C ARG A 235 19.67 2.65 6.19
N VAL A 236 20.53 2.78 5.20
CA VAL A 236 20.45 3.80 4.16
C VAL A 236 20.42 3.12 2.79
N PRO A 237 19.77 3.74 1.79
CA PRO A 237 19.81 3.22 0.44
C PRO A 237 21.24 3.05 -0.04
N VAL A 238 21.55 1.90 -0.65
CA VAL A 238 22.84 1.66 -1.31
C VAL A 238 22.67 2.00 -2.78
N VAL A 239 23.48 2.92 -3.29
CA VAL A 239 23.34 3.46 -4.64
C VAL A 239 24.57 3.14 -5.49
N GLY A 240 24.32 2.68 -6.70
CA GLY A 240 25.30 2.42 -7.75
C GLY A 240 25.68 0.95 -7.87
N ARG A 241 25.86 0.51 -9.13
CA ARG A 241 26.09 -0.87 -9.57
C ARG A 241 27.11 -1.60 -8.71
N ARG A 242 28.33 -1.08 -8.65
CA ARG A 242 29.42 -1.72 -7.89
C ARG A 242 29.11 -1.89 -6.42
N LYS A 243 28.58 -0.84 -5.78
CA LYS A 243 28.29 -0.89 -4.34
C LYS A 243 27.20 -1.91 -4.02
N VAL A 244 26.14 -1.94 -4.84
CA VAL A 244 25.04 -2.89 -4.67
C VAL A 244 25.52 -4.31 -4.90
N ALA A 245 26.21 -4.58 -6.01
CA ALA A 245 26.73 -5.90 -6.33
C ALA A 245 27.73 -6.42 -5.27
N SER A 246 28.66 -5.57 -4.82
CA SER A 246 29.62 -5.94 -3.77
C SER A 246 28.94 -6.20 -2.42
N LEU A 247 27.90 -5.44 -2.06
CA LEU A 247 27.11 -5.68 -0.86
C LEU A 247 26.43 -7.04 -0.94
N LEU A 248 25.73 -7.34 -2.04
CA LEU A 248 25.02 -8.60 -2.23
C LEU A 248 25.97 -9.79 -2.22
N GLN A 249 27.12 -9.68 -2.87
CA GLN A 249 28.17 -10.70 -2.84
C GLN A 249 28.69 -10.94 -1.42
N ALA A 250 29.03 -9.87 -0.68
CA ALA A 250 29.59 -9.98 0.67
C ALA A 250 28.62 -10.65 1.67
N TYR A 251 27.31 -10.49 1.45
CA TYR A 251 26.29 -11.09 2.30
C TYR A 251 25.70 -12.39 1.75
N ALA A 252 26.13 -12.87 0.57
CA ALA A 252 25.51 -14.01 -0.11
C ALA A 252 25.45 -15.24 0.78
N GLU A 253 26.58 -15.66 1.33
CA GLU A 253 26.66 -16.87 2.16
C GLU A 253 25.80 -16.77 3.42
N ILE A 254 25.84 -15.64 4.12
CA ILE A 254 25.12 -15.45 5.38
C ILE A 254 23.62 -15.28 5.12
N PHE A 255 23.26 -14.52 4.08
CA PHE A 255 21.86 -14.20 3.82
C PHE A 255 21.07 -15.38 3.23
N TRP A 256 21.67 -16.12 2.29
CA TRP A 256 20.95 -17.18 1.56
C TRP A 256 21.00 -18.56 2.23
N THR A 257 21.81 -18.75 3.27
CA THR A 257 21.85 -20.04 4.00
C THR A 257 20.50 -20.36 4.60
N GLY A 258 19.92 -21.51 4.19
CA GLY A 258 18.62 -21.98 4.64
C GLY A 258 17.44 -21.12 4.16
N VAL A 259 17.63 -20.34 3.09
CA VAL A 259 16.54 -19.51 2.51
C VAL A 259 15.94 -20.21 1.30
N THR A 260 14.63 -20.40 1.34
CA THR A 260 13.79 -20.79 0.20
C THR A 260 13.13 -19.54 -0.37
N ALA A 261 13.07 -19.41 -1.70
CA ALA A 261 12.35 -18.36 -2.38
C ALA A 261 11.16 -18.95 -3.11
N ARG A 262 9.99 -18.35 -2.93
CA ARG A 262 8.74 -18.72 -3.64
C ARG A 262 8.16 -17.50 -4.33
N PRO A 263 7.69 -17.65 -5.58
CA PRO A 263 7.05 -16.54 -6.29
C PRO A 263 5.71 -16.18 -5.62
N LEU A 264 5.41 -14.89 -5.63
CA LEU A 264 4.10 -14.33 -5.26
C LEU A 264 3.86 -13.07 -6.07
N ASP A 265 2.61 -12.66 -6.13
CA ASP A 265 2.24 -11.39 -6.75
C ASP A 265 1.80 -10.41 -5.64
N VAL A 266 2.54 -9.31 -5.50
CA VAL A 266 2.21 -8.25 -4.54
C VAL A 266 2.02 -6.94 -5.27
N ASN A 267 1.00 -6.21 -4.90
CA ASN A 267 0.71 -4.90 -5.48
C ASN A 267 0.58 -4.94 -7.01
N GLY A 268 0.09 -6.06 -7.57
CA GLY A 268 -0.02 -6.27 -9.02
C GLY A 268 1.30 -6.59 -9.73
N GLU A 269 2.38 -6.85 -8.99
CA GLU A 269 3.69 -7.12 -9.56
C GLU A 269 4.27 -8.43 -9.06
N SER A 270 5.08 -9.09 -9.92
CA SER A 270 5.79 -10.30 -9.55
C SER A 270 6.88 -9.97 -8.52
N ALA A 271 6.87 -10.73 -7.44
CA ALA A 271 7.77 -10.63 -6.31
C ALA A 271 8.27 -12.02 -5.87
N MET A 272 9.21 -12.03 -4.95
CA MET A 272 9.66 -13.26 -4.27
C MET A 272 9.46 -13.15 -2.77
N GLY A 273 8.72 -14.08 -2.21
CA GLY A 273 8.71 -14.33 -0.79
C GLY A 273 9.92 -15.15 -0.40
N LEU A 274 10.71 -14.63 0.52
CA LEU A 274 11.87 -15.34 1.07
C LEU A 274 11.51 -15.88 2.44
N GLU A 275 11.63 -17.18 2.60
CA GLU A 275 11.36 -17.87 3.86
C GLU A 275 12.60 -18.53 4.42
N ARG A 276 12.64 -18.62 5.74
CA ARG A 276 13.65 -19.37 6.46
C ARG A 276 12.96 -20.16 7.58
N ARG A 277 13.19 -21.48 7.63
CA ARG A 277 12.52 -22.39 8.57
C ARG A 277 10.99 -22.34 8.48
N GLY A 278 10.46 -22.17 7.26
CA GLY A 278 9.01 -22.09 7.04
C GLY A 278 8.37 -20.73 7.31
N GLU A 279 9.13 -19.74 7.79
CA GLU A 279 8.61 -18.38 8.06
C GLU A 279 9.03 -17.40 6.98
N LEU A 280 8.07 -16.70 6.40
CA LEU A 280 8.32 -15.58 5.50
C LEU A 280 8.99 -14.44 6.29
N PHE A 281 10.21 -14.05 5.90
CA PHE A 281 10.94 -12.97 6.56
C PHE A 281 11.23 -11.78 5.63
N CYS A 282 11.04 -11.94 4.33
CA CYS A 282 11.27 -10.87 3.35
C CYS A 282 10.35 -11.04 2.14
N VAL A 283 9.84 -9.93 1.63
CA VAL A 283 9.28 -9.82 0.29
C VAL A 283 10.22 -8.97 -0.54
N LEU A 284 10.73 -9.56 -1.62
CA LEU A 284 11.65 -8.93 -2.56
C LEU A 284 10.92 -8.54 -3.83
N THR A 285 10.98 -7.26 -4.18
CA THR A 285 10.49 -6.73 -5.46
C THR A 285 11.60 -6.00 -6.20
N LEU A 286 11.51 -6.00 -7.53
CA LEU A 286 12.43 -5.28 -8.40
C LEU A 286 11.68 -4.34 -9.31
N THR A 287 12.24 -3.16 -9.55
CA THR A 287 11.87 -2.34 -10.70
C THR A 287 12.96 -2.45 -11.75
N ALA A 288 12.58 -2.42 -13.02
CA ALA A 288 13.52 -2.57 -14.11
C ALA A 288 13.11 -1.74 -15.33
N SER A 289 14.14 -1.27 -16.04
CA SER A 289 14.04 -0.58 -17.33
C SER A 289 14.89 -1.32 -18.37
N ASP A 290 15.03 -0.74 -19.56
CA ASP A 290 15.93 -1.29 -20.57
C ASP A 290 17.41 -1.28 -20.12
N GLY A 291 17.77 -0.46 -19.14
CA GLY A 291 19.10 -0.41 -18.54
C GLY A 291 19.38 -1.53 -17.51
N GLY A 292 18.42 -2.42 -17.24
CA GLY A 292 18.50 -3.47 -16.23
C GLY A 292 17.63 -3.19 -14.99
N VAL A 293 17.99 -3.79 -13.86
CA VAL A 293 17.30 -3.58 -12.58
C VAL A 293 17.64 -2.19 -12.03
N ASP A 294 16.62 -1.37 -11.82
CA ASP A 294 16.75 0.02 -11.35
C ASP A 294 16.65 0.13 -9.83
N GLU A 295 15.72 -0.59 -9.22
CA GLU A 295 15.57 -0.65 -7.76
C GLU A 295 15.40 -2.07 -7.28
N ILE A 296 15.96 -2.35 -6.10
CA ILE A 296 15.82 -3.61 -5.36
C ILE A 296 15.22 -3.26 -4.02
N LEU A 297 14.01 -3.74 -3.75
CA LEU A 297 13.23 -3.40 -2.58
C LEU A 297 13.07 -4.63 -1.68
N TRP A 298 13.66 -4.58 -0.49
CA TRP A 298 13.64 -5.63 0.51
C TRP A 298 12.70 -5.25 1.64
N GLN A 299 11.46 -5.72 1.57
CA GLN A 299 10.53 -5.56 2.69
C GLN A 299 10.77 -6.66 3.71
N MET A 300 11.38 -6.28 4.83
CA MET A 300 11.76 -7.19 5.92
C MET A 300 11.15 -6.79 7.26
N ASN A 301 10.37 -5.69 7.30
CA ASN A 301 9.71 -5.25 8.52
C ASN A 301 8.62 -6.26 8.94
N PRO A 302 8.76 -6.95 10.10
CA PRO A 302 7.82 -7.98 10.50
C PRO A 302 6.37 -7.50 10.62
N ALA A 303 6.17 -6.26 11.08
CA ALA A 303 4.84 -5.67 11.22
C ALA A 303 4.14 -5.47 9.87
N LYS A 304 4.91 -5.17 8.79
CA LYS A 304 4.38 -5.00 7.43
C LYS A 304 4.24 -6.32 6.67
N LEU A 305 4.87 -7.39 7.12
CA LEU A 305 4.76 -8.72 6.53
C LEU A 305 3.61 -9.55 7.13
N GLU A 306 3.00 -9.10 8.20
CA GLU A 306 1.97 -9.83 8.95
C GLU A 306 0.81 -10.30 8.06
N ARG A 307 0.34 -9.43 7.15
CA ARG A 307 -0.77 -9.78 6.26
C ARG A 307 -0.37 -10.84 5.23
N VAL A 308 0.79 -10.67 4.58
CA VAL A 308 1.29 -11.66 3.61
C VAL A 308 1.61 -12.98 4.29
N ARG A 309 2.05 -12.97 5.56
CA ARG A 309 2.29 -14.20 6.34
C ARG A 309 1.02 -15.00 6.59
N ARG A 310 -0.13 -14.35 6.74
CA ARG A 310 -1.42 -15.04 6.95
C ARG A 310 -1.87 -15.83 5.73
N SER A 311 -1.61 -15.32 4.52
CA SER A 311 -1.88 -16.01 3.26
C SER A 311 -0.71 -16.91 2.80
N TRP A 312 0.45 -16.85 3.49
CA TRP A 312 1.62 -17.62 3.10
C TRP A 312 1.40 -19.10 3.34
N PRO A 313 1.42 -19.96 2.29
CA PRO A 313 1.17 -21.36 2.44
C PRO A 313 2.28 -22.02 3.29
N PRO A 314 1.94 -22.91 4.23
CA PRO A 314 2.94 -23.61 5.01
C PRO A 314 3.86 -24.40 4.09
N THR A 315 5.17 -24.41 4.41
CA THR A 315 6.11 -25.28 3.72
C THR A 315 5.73 -26.74 4.00
N LEU A 316 5.38 -27.47 2.95
CA LEU A 316 5.25 -28.93 3.06
C LEU A 316 6.66 -29.44 3.41
N VAL A 317 6.88 -29.76 4.68
CA VAL A 317 8.04 -30.53 5.09
C VAL A 317 7.82 -31.94 4.50
N VAL A 318 8.47 -32.21 3.38
CA VAL A 318 8.61 -33.60 2.93
C VAL A 318 9.66 -34.16 3.88
N ASP A 319 9.19 -34.89 4.88
CA ASP A 319 10.09 -35.72 5.67
C ASP A 319 10.71 -36.73 4.71
N ASP A 320 11.99 -36.50 4.38
CA ASP A 320 12.80 -37.51 3.70
C ASP A 320 12.90 -38.70 4.65
N VAL A 321 12.14 -39.76 4.33
CA VAL A 321 12.21 -41.11 4.97
C VAL A 321 13.40 -41.87 4.45
#